data_2741403f0ed401eb2487905ebdfcd103
#
_entry.id   2741403f0ed401eb2487905ebdfcd103
#
_cell.length_a   1.000
_cell.length_b   1.000
_cell.length_c   1.000
_cell.angle_alpha   90.00
_cell.angle_beta   90.00
_cell.angle_gamma   90.00
#
_symmetry.space_group_name_H-M   'P 1'
#
loop_
_entity.id
_entity.type
_entity.pdbx_description
1 polymer ?
#
loop_
_entity_poly.entity_id
_entity_poly.type
_entity_poly.pdbx_seq_one_letter_code
_entity_poly.pdbx_strand_id
1 'polypeptide(L)'
;EQVKQVGVEVREQYKVTDFLFAEGRVTGVRGWDENKTSFTLKAPLVIDAGGRNSLSLKIMDLKKESAENTKIAMAAHWQGAKIADDYCYMHISCPGYTGISSVGKDRSNLVLVVNRQAMQGKKPDTFYLDAVMQNCHRRKILQDAECIESVRAIESLAFSVKPVTCGGLLLVGDAMGFIDPFTGEGIYLSLRSSEIAVEVADKAFKKMDWSNEVLKDYEVRRKQEFDKKFLLSRIFQKLIYSRFFCDRVVRALQRKPELAETLVSVIGDLSPAQ
;
A
#
# COMPACT_ATOMS: atom_id res chain seq x y z
N GLU A 1 -10.43 18.91 7.72
CA GLU A 1 -10.68 20.36 7.87
C GLU A 1 -10.16 21.18 6.70
N GLN A 2 -8.89 21.03 6.27
CA GLN A 2 -8.29 21.77 5.16
C GLN A 2 -9.07 21.62 3.84
N VAL A 3 -9.55 20.42 3.53
CA VAL A 3 -10.30 20.15 2.29
C VAL A 3 -11.62 20.92 2.25
N LYS A 4 -12.31 21.06 3.41
CA LYS A 4 -13.56 21.83 3.51
C LYS A 4 -13.33 23.34 3.32
N GLN A 5 -12.16 23.86 3.74
CA GLN A 5 -11.80 25.28 3.58
C GLN A 5 -11.67 25.72 2.12
N VAL A 6 -11.33 24.79 1.22
CA VAL A 6 -11.22 25.07 -0.23
C VAL A 6 -12.52 24.72 -0.99
N GLY A 7 -13.66 24.59 -0.28
CA GLY A 7 -14.97 24.41 -0.91
C GLY A 7 -15.29 22.97 -1.34
N VAL A 8 -14.52 21.98 -0.88
CA VAL A 8 -14.81 20.57 -1.15
C VAL A 8 -15.88 20.06 -0.18
N GLU A 9 -16.95 19.49 -0.72
CA GLU A 9 -17.97 18.80 0.07
C GLU A 9 -17.45 17.43 0.53
N VAL A 10 -17.43 17.19 1.83
CA VAL A 10 -17.05 15.90 2.43
C VAL A 10 -18.30 15.22 2.98
N ARG A 11 -18.61 14.04 2.42
CA ARG A 11 -19.75 13.20 2.86
C ARG A 11 -19.20 11.97 3.57
N GLU A 12 -19.27 11.98 4.87
CA GLU A 12 -18.90 10.84 5.73
C GLU A 12 -20.07 9.85 5.81
N GLN A 13 -19.76 8.57 6.01
CA GLN A 13 -20.73 7.47 6.12
C GLN A 13 -21.55 7.22 4.83
N TYR A 14 -21.07 7.70 3.69
CA TYR A 14 -21.62 7.42 2.37
C TYR A 14 -20.92 6.23 1.75
N LYS A 15 -21.68 5.18 1.42
CA LYS A 15 -21.15 3.99 0.76
C LYS A 15 -21.48 4.00 -0.72
N VAL A 16 -20.48 4.23 -1.54
CA VAL A 16 -20.58 4.04 -2.99
C VAL A 16 -20.64 2.53 -3.30
N THR A 17 -21.59 2.12 -4.13
CA THR A 17 -21.82 0.72 -4.46
C THR A 17 -21.79 0.42 -5.94
N ASP A 18 -21.88 1.46 -6.78
CA ASP A 18 -21.87 1.28 -8.22
C ASP A 18 -21.47 2.57 -8.94
N PHE A 19 -21.06 2.43 -10.20
CA PHE A 19 -20.79 3.54 -11.10
C PHE A 19 -21.98 3.79 -12.02
N LEU A 20 -22.13 5.04 -12.45
CA LEU A 20 -23.02 5.41 -13.53
C LEU A 20 -22.22 5.39 -14.84
N PHE A 21 -22.76 4.74 -15.85
CA PHE A 21 -22.15 4.67 -17.17
C PHE A 21 -23.03 5.37 -18.21
N ALA A 22 -22.41 6.12 -19.10
CA ALA A 22 -23.02 6.64 -20.30
C ALA A 22 -21.96 6.70 -21.42
N GLU A 23 -22.31 6.30 -22.62
CA GLU A 23 -21.44 6.38 -23.81
C GLU A 23 -20.04 5.75 -23.59
N GLY A 24 -19.98 4.63 -22.87
CA GLY A 24 -18.73 3.92 -22.60
C GLY A 24 -17.81 4.57 -21.57
N ARG A 25 -18.27 5.57 -20.82
CA ARG A 25 -17.51 6.25 -19.76
C ARG A 25 -18.26 6.26 -18.43
N VAL A 26 -17.50 6.40 -17.35
CA VAL A 26 -18.04 6.67 -16.01
C VAL A 26 -18.52 8.13 -15.96
N THR A 27 -19.75 8.35 -15.50
CA THR A 27 -20.40 9.65 -15.41
C THR A 27 -20.90 9.98 -14.02
N GLY A 28 -20.49 9.22 -13.01
CA GLY A 28 -20.86 9.40 -11.61
C GLY A 28 -20.89 8.13 -10.84
N VAL A 29 -21.46 8.21 -9.64
CA VAL A 29 -21.56 7.11 -8.67
C VAL A 29 -22.95 7.06 -8.04
N ARG A 30 -23.33 5.89 -7.54
CA ARG A 30 -24.52 5.71 -6.71
C ARG A 30 -24.22 4.85 -5.49
N GLY A 31 -25.05 4.97 -4.48
CA GLY A 31 -24.91 4.23 -3.24
C GLY A 31 -25.98 4.56 -2.22
N TRP A 32 -25.67 4.41 -0.95
CA TRP A 32 -26.53 4.76 0.19
C TRP A 32 -25.74 5.43 1.31
N ASP A 33 -26.43 6.25 2.08
CA ASP A 33 -25.91 6.87 3.28
C ASP A 33 -26.06 5.95 4.53
N GLU A 34 -25.74 6.46 5.70
CA GLU A 34 -25.87 5.73 6.97
C GLU A 34 -27.29 5.26 7.27
N ASN A 35 -28.30 6.01 6.81
CA ASN A 35 -29.73 5.71 6.98
C ASN A 35 -30.25 4.76 5.88
N LYS A 36 -29.36 4.23 5.02
CA LYS A 36 -29.69 3.42 3.83
C LYS A 36 -30.54 4.17 2.80
N THR A 37 -30.53 5.50 2.83
CA THR A 37 -31.13 6.31 1.78
C THR A 37 -30.26 6.29 0.54
N SER A 38 -30.83 5.96 -0.60
CA SER A 38 -30.08 5.91 -1.87
C SER A 38 -29.72 7.32 -2.31
N PHE A 39 -28.52 7.45 -2.87
CA PHE A 39 -28.06 8.67 -3.51
C PHE A 39 -27.48 8.39 -4.90
N THR A 40 -27.48 9.41 -5.73
CA THR A 40 -26.84 9.44 -7.05
C THR A 40 -26.09 10.73 -7.21
N LEU A 41 -24.81 10.68 -7.57
CA LEU A 41 -23.96 11.82 -7.84
C LEU A 41 -23.42 11.72 -9.26
N LYS A 42 -23.70 12.73 -10.08
CA LYS A 42 -23.16 12.85 -11.43
C LYS A 42 -21.90 13.70 -11.43
N ALA A 43 -20.88 13.25 -12.11
CA ALA A 43 -19.64 13.97 -12.30
C ALA A 43 -18.99 13.55 -13.63
N PRO A 44 -18.33 14.47 -14.35
CA PRO A 44 -17.62 14.13 -15.58
C PRO A 44 -16.40 13.26 -15.35
N LEU A 45 -15.82 13.30 -14.15
CA LEU A 45 -14.67 12.52 -13.73
C LEU A 45 -14.89 11.99 -12.30
N VAL A 46 -14.56 10.72 -12.09
CA VAL A 46 -14.52 10.05 -10.80
C VAL A 46 -13.08 9.61 -10.52
N ILE A 47 -12.59 9.87 -9.31
CA ILE A 47 -11.30 9.38 -8.84
C ILE A 47 -11.57 8.34 -7.76
N ASP A 48 -11.19 7.09 -8.03
CA ASP A 48 -11.33 5.99 -7.07
C ASP A 48 -10.05 5.88 -6.23
N ALA A 49 -10.14 6.33 -4.99
CA ALA A 49 -9.12 6.20 -3.95
C ALA A 49 -9.51 5.14 -2.89
N GLY A 50 -10.35 4.19 -3.25
CA GLY A 50 -10.90 3.16 -2.35
C GLY A 50 -9.90 2.09 -1.92
N GLY A 51 -8.63 2.23 -2.30
CA GLY A 51 -7.54 1.33 -1.91
C GLY A 51 -7.69 -0.08 -2.50
N ARG A 52 -7.13 -1.06 -1.83
CA ARG A 52 -7.06 -2.46 -2.29
C ARG A 52 -8.41 -3.13 -2.54
N ASN A 53 -9.45 -2.62 -1.91
CA ASN A 53 -10.82 -3.12 -2.02
C ASN A 53 -11.72 -2.18 -2.82
N SER A 54 -11.13 -1.32 -3.65
CA SER A 54 -11.85 -0.31 -4.41
C SER A 54 -12.96 -0.92 -5.26
N LEU A 55 -13.99 -0.12 -5.48
CA LEU A 55 -15.17 -0.54 -6.23
C LEU A 55 -14.83 -0.82 -7.70
N SER A 56 -13.94 -0.01 -8.28
CA SER A 56 -13.46 -0.16 -9.66
C SER A 56 -12.82 -1.52 -9.89
N LEU A 57 -12.00 -1.99 -8.95
CA LEU A 57 -11.32 -3.28 -9.06
C LEU A 57 -12.30 -4.44 -9.15
N LYS A 58 -13.44 -4.33 -8.45
CA LYS A 58 -14.48 -5.37 -8.41
C LYS A 58 -15.40 -5.31 -9.62
N ILE A 59 -15.98 -4.13 -9.92
CA ILE A 59 -17.00 -3.99 -10.96
C ILE A 59 -16.40 -4.19 -12.36
N MET A 60 -15.17 -3.71 -12.58
CA MET A 60 -14.54 -3.76 -13.91
C MET A 60 -13.56 -4.94 -14.06
N ASP A 61 -13.49 -5.83 -13.07
CA ASP A 61 -12.55 -6.97 -13.05
C ASP A 61 -11.11 -6.54 -13.41
N LEU A 62 -10.65 -5.47 -12.78
CA LEU A 62 -9.33 -4.89 -13.07
C LEU A 62 -8.21 -5.56 -12.30
N LYS A 63 -8.49 -6.24 -11.19
CA LYS A 63 -7.50 -6.86 -10.34
C LYS A 63 -6.89 -8.09 -11.02
N LYS A 64 -5.56 -8.09 -11.14
CA LYS A 64 -4.79 -9.28 -11.54
C LYS A 64 -4.17 -9.89 -10.29
N GLU A 65 -4.67 -11.04 -9.90
CA GLU A 65 -4.04 -11.80 -8.82
C GLU A 65 -2.80 -12.52 -9.37
N SER A 66 -1.71 -12.47 -8.63
CA SER A 66 -0.54 -13.28 -8.91
C SER A 66 -0.65 -14.59 -8.12
N ALA A 67 -0.43 -15.72 -8.76
CA ALA A 67 -0.37 -17.02 -8.10
C ALA A 67 0.72 -17.07 -6.99
N GLU A 68 1.71 -16.20 -7.07
CA GLU A 68 2.79 -16.07 -6.08
C GLU A 68 2.36 -15.24 -4.85
N ASN A 69 1.15 -14.67 -4.86
CA ASN A 69 0.71 -13.70 -3.85
C ASN A 69 0.03 -14.37 -2.65
N THR A 70 0.77 -15.19 -1.96
CA THR A 70 0.32 -15.94 -0.78
C THR A 70 0.75 -15.30 0.54
N LYS A 71 1.09 -14.00 0.53
CA LYS A 71 1.59 -13.33 1.73
C LYS A 71 0.47 -12.76 2.57
N ILE A 72 0.67 -12.80 3.88
CA ILE A 72 -0.17 -12.19 4.89
C ILE A 72 0.67 -11.25 5.74
N ALA A 73 0.17 -10.04 6.00
CA ALA A 73 0.69 -9.15 7.02
C ALA A 73 -0.18 -9.25 8.27
N MET A 74 0.47 -9.31 9.41
CA MET A 74 -0.14 -9.30 10.72
C MET A 74 0.47 -8.15 11.52
N ALA A 75 -0.35 -7.33 12.16
CA ALA A 75 0.11 -6.17 12.91
C ALA A 75 -0.61 -6.07 14.25
N ALA A 76 0.12 -5.63 15.25
CA ALA A 76 -0.41 -5.25 16.56
C ALA A 76 0.44 -4.16 17.20
N HIS A 77 -0.16 -3.39 18.12
CA HIS A 77 0.57 -2.46 18.94
C HIS A 77 1.09 -3.12 20.21
N TRP A 78 2.28 -2.72 20.61
CA TRP A 78 2.98 -3.19 21.78
C TRP A 78 3.31 -2.01 22.70
N GLN A 79 3.16 -2.19 24.00
CA GLN A 79 3.54 -1.22 25.03
C GLN A 79 4.85 -1.67 25.70
N GLY A 80 5.77 -0.74 25.92
CA GLY A 80 7.03 -1.04 26.65
C GLY A 80 8.12 -1.72 25.80
N ALA A 81 8.02 -1.70 24.47
CA ALA A 81 9.08 -2.23 23.61
C ALA A 81 10.33 -1.35 23.67
N LYS A 82 11.51 -1.98 23.86
CA LYS A 82 12.80 -1.28 23.99
C LYS A 82 13.36 -0.89 22.62
N ILE A 83 12.79 0.17 22.01
CA ILE A 83 13.24 0.74 20.73
C ILE A 83 13.48 2.25 20.89
N ALA A 84 14.34 2.81 20.04
CA ALA A 84 14.49 4.25 19.94
C ALA A 84 13.39 4.84 19.03
N ASP A 85 12.92 6.04 19.36
CA ASP A 85 11.79 6.68 18.69
C ASP A 85 12.09 7.12 17.25
N ASP A 86 13.36 7.37 16.93
CA ASP A 86 13.86 7.87 15.64
C ASP A 86 14.28 6.77 14.67
N TYR A 87 14.08 5.49 15.03
CA TYR A 87 14.43 4.34 14.19
C TYR A 87 13.24 3.47 13.83
N CYS A 88 13.25 2.96 12.59
CA CYS A 88 12.45 1.83 12.17
C CYS A 88 13.33 0.59 12.08
N TYR A 89 12.99 -0.46 12.82
CA TYR A 89 13.75 -1.70 12.87
C TYR A 89 13.17 -2.72 11.91
N MET A 90 14.00 -3.18 10.97
CA MET A 90 13.62 -4.26 10.07
C MET A 90 14.41 -5.53 10.43
N HIS A 91 13.70 -6.63 10.70
CA HIS A 91 14.31 -7.93 10.97
C HIS A 91 13.85 -8.93 9.91
N ILE A 92 14.80 -9.41 9.12
CA ILE A 92 14.58 -10.47 8.15
C ILE A 92 15.00 -11.78 8.79
N SER A 93 14.04 -12.65 9.07
CA SER A 93 14.29 -13.96 9.66
C SER A 93 13.10 -14.88 9.43
N CYS A 94 13.34 -16.22 9.38
CA CYS A 94 12.22 -17.16 9.32
C CYS A 94 11.18 -16.86 10.41
N PRO A 95 9.87 -16.90 10.07
CA PRO A 95 9.26 -17.33 8.82
C PRO A 95 9.05 -16.21 7.79
N GLY A 96 9.56 -15.00 7.99
CA GLY A 96 9.37 -13.86 7.10
C GLY A 96 10.18 -12.65 7.54
N TYR A 97 9.58 -11.46 7.54
CA TYR A 97 10.22 -10.25 8.04
C TYR A 97 9.29 -9.46 8.96
N THR A 98 9.87 -8.64 9.82
CA THR A 98 9.11 -7.72 10.68
C THR A 98 9.62 -6.30 10.53
N GLY A 99 8.69 -5.34 10.62
CA GLY A 99 8.97 -3.93 10.84
C GLY A 99 8.51 -3.54 12.25
N ILE A 100 9.33 -2.80 12.97
CA ILE A 100 8.99 -2.25 14.30
C ILE A 100 9.31 -0.76 14.29
N SER A 101 8.34 0.06 14.65
CA SER A 101 8.53 1.51 14.78
C SER A 101 7.77 2.04 15.99
N SER A 102 8.32 3.09 16.60
CA SER A 102 7.61 3.85 17.63
C SER A 102 6.41 4.59 17.02
N VAL A 103 5.31 4.61 17.75
CA VAL A 103 4.13 5.44 17.44
C VAL A 103 3.83 6.43 18.56
N GLY A 104 4.83 6.69 19.40
CA GLY A 104 4.75 7.61 20.54
C GLY A 104 4.08 7.01 21.77
N LYS A 105 4.18 7.70 22.92
CA LYS A 105 3.58 7.30 24.19
C LYS A 105 3.94 5.89 24.64
N ASP A 106 5.21 5.50 24.50
CA ASP A 106 5.74 4.17 24.84
C ASP A 106 5.02 3.03 24.09
N ARG A 107 4.47 3.33 22.91
CA ARG A 107 3.83 2.36 22.04
C ARG A 107 4.64 2.13 20.78
N SER A 108 4.62 0.90 20.30
CA SER A 108 5.27 0.49 19.07
C SER A 108 4.29 -0.26 18.18
N ASN A 109 4.34 0.00 16.89
CA ASN A 109 3.67 -0.83 15.91
C ASN A 109 4.62 -1.92 15.43
N LEU A 110 4.24 -3.18 15.55
CA LEU A 110 4.99 -4.32 15.06
C LEU A 110 4.19 -5.03 13.98
N VAL A 111 4.75 -5.07 12.77
CA VAL A 111 4.18 -5.76 11.62
C VAL A 111 5.03 -6.99 11.30
N LEU A 112 4.40 -8.14 11.14
CA LEU A 112 4.99 -9.38 10.65
C LEU A 112 4.42 -9.73 9.29
N VAL A 113 5.27 -9.94 8.30
CA VAL A 113 4.88 -10.40 6.96
C VAL A 113 5.47 -11.76 6.68
N VAL A 114 4.61 -12.71 6.34
CA VAL A 114 5.00 -14.09 6.08
C VAL A 114 4.28 -14.64 4.84
N ASN A 115 4.79 -15.74 4.30
CA ASN A 115 4.00 -16.55 3.38
C ASN A 115 2.89 -17.26 4.18
N ARG A 116 1.64 -17.22 3.68
CA ARG A 116 0.49 -17.83 4.34
C ARG A 116 0.70 -19.32 4.66
N GLN A 117 1.42 -20.02 3.82
CA GLN A 117 1.76 -21.43 4.06
C GLN A 117 2.56 -21.66 5.35
N ALA A 118 3.34 -20.66 5.79
CA ALA A 118 4.09 -20.75 7.04
C ALA A 118 3.20 -20.84 8.29
N MET A 119 1.95 -20.38 8.19
CA MET A 119 1.01 -20.43 9.31
C MET A 119 0.51 -21.85 9.63
N GLN A 120 0.60 -22.79 8.68
CA GLN A 120 0.19 -24.20 8.89
C GLN A 120 -1.20 -24.36 9.50
N GLY A 121 -2.14 -23.47 9.13
CA GLY A 121 -3.51 -23.50 9.66
C GLY A 121 -3.70 -22.89 11.05
N LYS A 122 -2.66 -22.38 11.71
CA LYS A 122 -2.79 -21.65 12.98
C LYS A 122 -3.59 -20.35 12.79
N LYS A 123 -4.29 -19.91 13.84
CA LYS A 123 -4.94 -18.62 13.88
C LYS A 123 -3.90 -17.48 13.82
N PRO A 124 -4.22 -16.33 13.17
CA PRO A 124 -3.29 -15.21 13.05
C PRO A 124 -2.68 -14.76 14.38
N ASP A 125 -3.49 -14.58 15.43
CA ASP A 125 -3.01 -14.13 16.75
C ASP A 125 -1.96 -15.07 17.33
N THR A 126 -2.27 -16.36 17.40
CA THR A 126 -1.37 -17.37 17.96
C THR A 126 -0.08 -17.48 17.16
N PHE A 127 -0.21 -17.51 15.82
CA PHE A 127 0.95 -17.57 14.95
C PHE A 127 1.85 -16.33 15.07
N TYR A 128 1.24 -15.14 15.10
CA TYR A 128 1.96 -13.88 15.21
C TYR A 128 2.80 -13.83 16.49
N LEU A 129 2.18 -14.09 17.65
CA LEU A 129 2.87 -14.05 18.95
C LEU A 129 4.03 -15.07 19.00
N ASP A 130 3.82 -16.29 18.51
CA ASP A 130 4.87 -17.30 18.42
C ASP A 130 6.03 -16.83 17.51
N ALA A 131 5.70 -16.32 16.31
CA ALA A 131 6.68 -15.98 15.29
C ALA A 131 7.52 -14.74 15.66
N VAL A 132 6.93 -13.72 16.28
CA VAL A 132 7.68 -12.52 16.68
C VAL A 132 8.70 -12.82 17.77
N MET A 133 8.45 -13.81 18.61
CA MET A 133 9.35 -14.22 19.68
C MET A 133 10.46 -15.20 19.24
N GLN A 134 10.43 -15.72 18.01
CA GLN A 134 11.46 -16.65 17.53
C GLN A 134 12.82 -15.98 17.31
N ASN A 135 12.85 -14.73 16.87
CA ASN A 135 14.09 -14.01 16.63
C ASN A 135 14.67 -13.45 17.92
N CYS A 136 15.96 -13.73 18.21
CA CYS A 136 16.61 -13.34 19.46
C CYS A 136 16.70 -11.81 19.65
N HIS A 137 16.86 -11.03 18.57
CA HIS A 137 16.89 -9.56 18.66
C HIS A 137 15.51 -8.99 18.98
N ARG A 138 14.46 -9.48 18.32
CA ARG A 138 13.07 -9.08 18.64
C ARG A 138 12.70 -9.46 20.06
N ARG A 139 13.08 -10.66 20.50
CA ARG A 139 12.81 -11.11 21.88
C ARG A 139 13.42 -10.17 22.92
N LYS A 140 14.64 -9.66 22.69
CA LYS A 140 15.26 -8.67 23.57
C LYS A 140 14.49 -7.34 23.58
N ILE A 141 14.00 -6.89 22.44
CA ILE A 141 13.19 -5.67 22.30
C ILE A 141 11.86 -5.82 23.04
N LEU A 142 11.23 -7.00 22.94
CA LEU A 142 9.88 -7.27 23.43
C LEU A 142 9.86 -7.95 24.80
N GLN A 143 11.01 -8.13 25.47
CA GLN A 143 11.14 -8.92 26.69
C GLN A 143 10.17 -8.51 27.80
N ASP A 144 10.00 -7.19 27.99
CA ASP A 144 9.15 -6.61 29.02
C ASP A 144 7.93 -5.90 28.41
N ALA A 145 7.68 -6.12 27.10
CA ALA A 145 6.60 -5.48 26.37
C ALA A 145 5.34 -6.34 26.34
N GLU A 146 4.20 -5.68 26.29
CA GLU A 146 2.88 -6.30 26.22
C GLU A 146 2.21 -5.98 24.87
N CYS A 147 1.61 -6.99 24.22
CA CYS A 147 0.74 -6.80 23.08
C CYS A 147 -0.63 -6.28 23.55
N ILE A 148 -0.94 -5.03 23.28
CA ILE A 148 -2.08 -4.30 23.87
C ILE A 148 -3.38 -4.38 23.07
N GLU A 149 -3.39 -5.07 21.95
CA GLU A 149 -4.59 -5.25 21.11
C GLU A 149 -4.58 -6.59 20.37
N SER A 150 -5.73 -6.99 19.82
CA SER A 150 -5.83 -8.15 18.94
C SER A 150 -5.07 -7.93 17.64
N VAL A 151 -4.47 -8.99 17.12
CA VAL A 151 -3.70 -8.94 15.86
C VAL A 151 -4.63 -8.69 14.68
N ARG A 152 -4.31 -7.67 13.90
CA ARG A 152 -4.99 -7.38 12.63
C ARG A 152 -4.25 -8.06 11.50
N ALA A 153 -4.96 -8.87 10.73
CA ALA A 153 -4.39 -9.59 9.61
C ALA A 153 -4.93 -9.06 8.27
N ILE A 154 -4.04 -8.91 7.30
CA ILE A 154 -4.35 -8.47 5.95
C ILE A 154 -3.73 -9.43 4.96
N GLU A 155 -4.57 -10.02 4.11
CA GLU A 155 -4.15 -10.96 3.06
C GLU A 155 -4.00 -10.29 1.70
N SER A 156 -3.42 -11.03 0.75
CA SER A 156 -3.18 -10.59 -0.63
C SER A 156 -2.35 -9.32 -0.70
N LEU A 157 -1.16 -9.39 -0.13
CA LEU A 157 -0.15 -8.35 -0.25
C LEU A 157 0.50 -8.44 -1.63
N ALA A 158 0.31 -7.44 -2.42
CA ALA A 158 0.73 -7.27 -3.80
C ALA A 158 -0.26 -7.83 -4.85
N PHE A 159 -0.71 -6.95 -5.71
CA PHE A 159 -1.47 -7.26 -6.91
C PHE A 159 -1.20 -6.19 -7.97
N SER A 160 -1.36 -6.55 -9.23
CA SER A 160 -1.34 -5.60 -10.33
C SER A 160 -2.75 -5.30 -10.82
N VAL A 161 -2.90 -4.17 -11.51
CA VAL A 161 -4.19 -3.72 -12.03
C VAL A 161 -4.11 -3.62 -13.56
N LYS A 162 -5.14 -4.11 -14.25
CA LYS A 162 -5.31 -3.90 -15.68
C LYS A 162 -5.49 -2.40 -15.95
N PRO A 163 -5.03 -1.87 -17.08
CA PRO A 163 -5.32 -0.48 -17.43
C PRO A 163 -6.83 -0.21 -17.47
N VAL A 164 -7.24 0.96 -16.98
CA VAL A 164 -8.60 1.44 -17.16
C VAL A 164 -8.80 1.80 -18.64
N THR A 165 -9.82 1.23 -19.26
CA THR A 165 -10.09 1.39 -20.69
C THR A 165 -11.29 2.28 -20.99
N CYS A 166 -12.01 2.76 -19.96
CA CYS A 166 -13.13 3.69 -20.11
C CYS A 166 -12.71 5.11 -19.73
N GLY A 167 -13.40 6.11 -20.28
CA GLY A 167 -13.25 7.49 -19.85
C GLY A 167 -13.92 7.76 -18.49
N GLY A 168 -13.69 8.94 -17.94
CA GLY A 168 -14.35 9.42 -16.72
C GLY A 168 -13.92 8.75 -15.42
N LEU A 169 -12.82 7.95 -15.38
CA LEU A 169 -12.34 7.27 -14.19
C LEU A 169 -10.81 7.28 -14.09
N LEU A 170 -10.31 7.64 -12.92
CA LEU A 170 -8.89 7.47 -12.53
C LEU A 170 -8.79 6.67 -11.25
N LEU A 171 -7.76 5.84 -11.13
CA LEU A 171 -7.45 5.06 -9.91
C LEU A 171 -6.19 5.63 -9.26
N VAL A 172 -6.23 5.91 -7.95
CA VAL A 172 -5.08 6.43 -7.20
C VAL A 172 -4.78 5.58 -5.96
N GLY A 173 -3.56 5.69 -5.46
CA GLY A 173 -3.10 4.91 -4.32
C GLY A 173 -3.18 3.40 -4.56
N ASP A 174 -3.52 2.62 -3.54
CA ASP A 174 -3.59 1.16 -3.65
C ASP A 174 -4.65 0.66 -4.65
N ALA A 175 -5.58 1.51 -5.08
CA ALA A 175 -6.54 1.15 -6.13
C ALA A 175 -5.88 0.96 -7.50
N MET A 176 -4.72 1.59 -7.74
CA MET A 176 -3.95 1.44 -9.00
C MET A 176 -3.00 0.23 -9.00
N GLY A 177 -2.93 -0.50 -7.90
CA GLY A 177 -2.03 -1.63 -7.66
C GLY A 177 -1.36 -1.52 -6.30
N PHE A 178 -1.01 -2.64 -5.74
CA PHE A 178 -0.40 -2.73 -4.43
C PHE A 178 0.86 -3.58 -4.47
N ILE A 179 1.92 -3.09 -3.83
CA ILE A 179 3.19 -3.80 -3.69
C ILE A 179 3.37 -4.23 -2.24
N ASP A 180 4.19 -5.25 -2.04
CA ASP A 180 4.61 -5.71 -0.72
C ASP A 180 5.12 -4.52 0.13
N PRO A 181 4.66 -4.39 1.37
CA PRO A 181 4.98 -3.26 2.24
C PRO A 181 6.44 -3.21 2.71
N PHE A 182 7.31 -4.09 2.23
CA PHE A 182 8.72 -4.17 2.66
C PHE A 182 9.47 -2.85 2.51
N THR A 183 9.24 -2.12 1.43
CA THR A 183 9.88 -0.83 1.18
C THR A 183 9.20 0.35 1.86
N GLY A 184 7.98 0.18 2.38
CA GLY A 184 7.25 1.23 3.12
C GLY A 184 6.64 2.34 2.26
N GLU A 185 6.63 2.20 0.94
CA GLU A 185 6.30 3.27 -0.03
C GLU A 185 4.80 3.54 -0.24
N GLY A 186 3.89 2.83 0.44
CA GLY A 186 2.44 2.93 0.17
C GLY A 186 1.88 4.36 0.28
N ILE A 187 2.31 5.15 1.27
CA ILE A 187 1.86 6.54 1.45
C ILE A 187 2.39 7.41 0.31
N TYR A 188 3.68 7.29 -0.02
CA TYR A 188 4.28 8.02 -1.14
C TYR A 188 3.55 7.72 -2.45
N LEU A 189 3.33 6.44 -2.77
CA LEU A 189 2.60 6.03 -3.97
C LEU A 189 1.20 6.64 -4.03
N SER A 190 0.50 6.72 -2.90
CA SER A 190 -0.82 7.31 -2.82
C SER A 190 -0.80 8.82 -3.08
N LEU A 191 0.12 9.54 -2.46
CA LEU A 191 0.25 11.00 -2.64
C LEU A 191 0.69 11.32 -4.07
N ARG A 192 1.75 10.67 -4.55
CA ARG A 192 2.31 10.95 -5.87
C ARG A 192 1.36 10.58 -7.01
N SER A 193 0.66 9.47 -6.91
CA SER A 193 -0.38 9.11 -7.90
C SER A 193 -1.52 10.11 -7.91
N SER A 194 -1.88 10.67 -6.74
CA SER A 194 -2.91 11.71 -6.65
C SER A 194 -2.48 13.01 -7.32
N GLU A 195 -1.22 13.43 -7.15
CA GLU A 195 -0.66 14.59 -7.85
C GLU A 195 -0.72 14.41 -9.38
N ILE A 196 -0.27 13.27 -9.89
CA ILE A 196 -0.34 12.96 -11.33
C ILE A 196 -1.81 12.96 -11.81
N ALA A 197 -2.73 12.39 -11.01
CA ALA A 197 -4.14 12.38 -11.34
C ALA A 197 -4.75 13.79 -11.42
N VAL A 198 -4.38 14.69 -10.50
CA VAL A 198 -4.83 16.09 -10.50
C VAL A 198 -4.34 16.82 -11.74
N GLU A 199 -3.07 16.65 -12.13
CA GLU A 199 -2.52 17.29 -13.32
C GLU A 199 -3.21 16.82 -14.62
N VAL A 200 -3.55 15.53 -14.69
CA VAL A 200 -4.29 14.98 -15.85
C VAL A 200 -5.75 15.42 -15.80
N ALA A 201 -6.36 15.45 -14.62
CA ALA A 201 -7.73 15.97 -14.44
C ALA A 201 -7.83 17.45 -14.87
N ASP A 202 -6.89 18.31 -14.45
CA ASP A 202 -6.86 19.73 -14.86
C ASP A 202 -6.81 19.87 -16.39
N LYS A 203 -5.97 19.07 -17.08
CA LYS A 203 -5.93 19.03 -18.54
C LYS A 203 -7.26 18.60 -19.15
N ALA A 204 -7.91 17.58 -18.57
CA ALA A 204 -9.21 17.08 -19.03
C ALA A 204 -10.30 18.13 -18.86
N PHE A 205 -10.33 18.83 -17.73
CA PHE A 205 -11.28 19.94 -17.48
C PHE A 205 -11.03 21.12 -18.42
N LYS A 206 -9.79 21.52 -18.67
CA LYS A 206 -9.45 22.59 -19.63
C LYS A 206 -9.88 22.25 -21.06
N LYS A 207 -9.83 20.98 -21.45
CA LYS A 207 -10.27 20.49 -22.75
C LYS A 207 -11.77 20.19 -22.84
N MET A 208 -12.45 20.15 -21.70
CA MET A 208 -13.83 19.64 -21.57
C MET A 208 -13.98 18.21 -22.15
N ASP A 209 -12.93 17.39 -21.99
CA ASP A 209 -12.84 16.04 -22.55
C ASP A 209 -12.31 15.06 -21.50
N TRP A 210 -13.15 14.10 -21.12
CA TRP A 210 -12.86 13.04 -20.13
C TRP A 210 -12.82 11.66 -20.79
N SER A 211 -12.55 11.62 -22.09
CA SER A 211 -12.39 10.38 -22.85
C SER A 211 -11.18 9.59 -22.36
N ASN A 212 -11.13 8.32 -22.70
CA ASN A 212 -9.98 7.47 -22.40
C ASN A 212 -8.69 7.97 -23.07
N GLU A 213 -8.79 8.62 -24.26
CA GLU A 213 -7.65 9.20 -24.97
C GLU A 213 -6.94 10.27 -24.14
N VAL A 214 -7.69 11.15 -23.48
CA VAL A 214 -7.13 12.21 -22.63
C VAL A 214 -6.63 11.63 -21.32
N LEU A 215 -7.40 10.75 -20.69
CA LEU A 215 -7.06 10.17 -19.36
C LEU A 215 -5.93 9.15 -19.43
N LYS A 216 -5.62 8.58 -20.60
CA LYS A 216 -4.50 7.65 -20.81
C LYS A 216 -3.13 8.26 -20.45
N ASP A 217 -3.00 9.60 -20.52
CA ASP A 217 -1.77 10.31 -20.06
C ASP A 217 -1.43 9.95 -18.60
N TYR A 218 -2.44 9.74 -17.76
CA TYR A 218 -2.24 9.28 -16.39
C TYR A 218 -1.52 7.92 -16.32
N GLU A 219 -1.96 6.94 -17.11
CA GLU A 219 -1.35 5.61 -17.15
C GLU A 219 0.11 5.64 -17.63
N VAL A 220 0.40 6.49 -18.63
CA VAL A 220 1.76 6.66 -19.15
C VAL A 220 2.67 7.25 -18.07
N ARG A 221 2.24 8.34 -17.45
CA ARG A 221 3.03 9.06 -16.42
C ARG A 221 3.21 8.21 -15.16
N ARG A 222 2.15 7.52 -14.73
CA ARG A 222 2.20 6.60 -13.59
C ARG A 222 3.24 5.48 -13.81
N LYS A 223 3.28 4.89 -15.01
CA LYS A 223 4.28 3.86 -15.33
C LYS A 223 5.70 4.45 -15.33
N GLN A 224 5.90 5.60 -15.91
CA GLN A 224 7.21 6.27 -15.91
C GLN A 224 7.71 6.54 -14.48
N GLU A 225 6.81 6.93 -13.59
CA GLU A 225 7.12 7.23 -12.19
C GLU A 225 7.42 5.97 -11.37
N PHE A 226 6.59 4.92 -11.50
CA PHE A 226 6.59 3.82 -10.53
C PHE A 226 7.17 2.50 -11.04
N ASP A 227 7.31 2.26 -12.36
CA ASP A 227 7.72 0.94 -12.86
C ASP A 227 9.11 0.51 -12.37
N LYS A 228 10.07 1.44 -12.29
CA LYS A 228 11.41 1.15 -11.75
C LYS A 228 11.36 0.81 -10.25
N LYS A 229 10.56 1.52 -9.47
CA LYS A 229 10.35 1.25 -8.05
C LYS A 229 9.69 -0.11 -7.84
N PHE A 230 8.71 -0.43 -8.64
CA PHE A 230 8.04 -1.73 -8.63
C PHE A 230 9.00 -2.87 -8.97
N LEU A 231 9.90 -2.66 -9.91
CA LEU A 231 10.94 -3.63 -10.24
C LEU A 231 11.89 -3.83 -9.05
N LEU A 232 12.38 -2.74 -8.45
CA LEU A 232 13.26 -2.78 -7.29
C LEU A 232 12.62 -3.50 -6.11
N SER A 233 11.37 -3.18 -5.80
CA SER A 233 10.61 -3.84 -4.73
C SER A 233 10.47 -5.36 -4.97
N ARG A 234 10.21 -5.80 -6.21
CA ARG A 234 10.17 -7.23 -6.57
C ARG A 234 11.52 -7.92 -6.40
N ILE A 235 12.62 -7.24 -6.73
CA ILE A 235 13.97 -7.77 -6.52
C ILE A 235 14.21 -7.98 -5.02
N PHE A 236 13.89 -6.99 -4.19
CA PHE A 236 14.02 -7.13 -2.74
C PHE A 236 13.18 -8.26 -2.18
N GLN A 237 11.94 -8.39 -2.63
CA GLN A 237 11.09 -9.51 -2.21
C GLN A 237 11.74 -10.87 -2.46
N LYS A 238 12.37 -11.07 -3.63
CA LYS A 238 13.07 -12.32 -3.91
C LYS A 238 14.31 -12.51 -3.04
N LEU A 239 15.04 -11.44 -2.77
CA LEU A 239 16.25 -11.47 -1.95
C LEU A 239 15.98 -11.81 -0.48
N ILE A 240 14.97 -11.19 0.14
CA ILE A 240 14.68 -11.39 1.57
C ILE A 240 14.19 -12.80 1.91
N TYR A 241 13.60 -13.52 0.98
CA TYR A 241 13.17 -14.90 1.17
C TYR A 241 14.27 -15.93 0.92
N SER A 242 15.42 -15.50 0.41
CA SER A 242 16.61 -16.37 0.24
C SER A 242 17.69 -15.97 1.24
N ARG A 243 17.83 -16.75 2.31
CA ARG A 243 18.86 -16.50 3.33
C ARG A 243 20.26 -16.32 2.76
N PHE A 244 20.63 -17.15 1.78
CA PHE A 244 21.94 -17.09 1.14
C PHE A 244 22.20 -15.76 0.42
N PHE A 245 21.21 -15.25 -0.32
CA PHE A 245 21.34 -13.98 -1.02
C PHE A 245 21.24 -12.81 -0.06
N CYS A 246 20.33 -12.87 0.94
CA CYS A 246 20.18 -11.85 1.94
C CYS A 246 21.48 -11.59 2.70
N ASP A 247 22.14 -12.66 3.22
CA ASP A 247 23.40 -12.56 3.93
C ASP A 247 24.52 -11.95 3.07
N ARG A 248 24.55 -12.27 1.78
CA ARG A 248 25.55 -11.71 0.84
C ARG A 248 25.31 -10.22 0.59
N VAL A 249 24.06 -9.82 0.36
CA VAL A 249 23.69 -8.43 0.14
C VAL A 249 24.01 -7.61 1.38
N VAL A 250 23.61 -8.07 2.58
CA VAL A 250 23.91 -7.38 3.85
C VAL A 250 25.43 -7.20 4.04
N ARG A 251 26.24 -8.25 3.80
CA ARG A 251 27.70 -8.14 3.90
C ARG A 251 28.28 -7.17 2.85
N ALA A 252 27.73 -7.12 1.64
CA ALA A 252 28.16 -6.18 0.62
C ALA A 252 27.84 -4.73 1.01
N LEU A 253 26.64 -4.48 1.55
CA LEU A 253 26.22 -3.16 2.05
C LEU A 253 27.06 -2.73 3.26
N GLN A 254 27.40 -3.64 4.18
CA GLN A 254 28.30 -3.35 5.30
C GLN A 254 29.69 -2.94 4.84
N ARG A 255 30.20 -3.50 3.74
CA ARG A 255 31.50 -3.16 3.17
C ARG A 255 31.50 -1.86 2.36
N LYS A 256 30.35 -1.42 1.89
CA LYS A 256 30.16 -0.22 1.07
C LYS A 256 28.99 0.60 1.60
N PRO A 257 29.21 1.39 2.67
CA PRO A 257 28.15 2.21 3.29
C PRO A 257 27.45 3.14 2.31
N GLU A 258 28.18 3.72 1.35
CA GLU A 258 27.63 4.59 0.29
C GLU A 258 26.52 3.91 -0.53
N LEU A 259 26.69 2.60 -0.81
CA LEU A 259 25.62 1.83 -1.49
C LEU A 259 24.39 1.62 -0.59
N ALA A 260 24.60 1.45 0.70
CA ALA A 260 23.51 1.32 1.65
C ALA A 260 22.74 2.64 1.77
N GLU A 261 23.44 3.78 1.85
CA GLU A 261 22.85 5.12 1.87
C GLU A 261 22.08 5.41 0.58
N THR A 262 22.66 5.11 -0.57
CA THR A 262 21.97 5.26 -1.87
C THR A 262 20.71 4.41 -1.91
N LEU A 263 20.78 3.16 -1.46
CA LEU A 263 19.66 2.26 -1.43
C LEU A 263 18.54 2.76 -0.53
N VAL A 264 18.88 3.19 0.69
CA VAL A 264 17.92 3.75 1.65
C VAL A 264 17.32 5.04 1.10
N SER A 265 18.13 5.90 0.44
CA SER A 265 17.63 7.12 -0.19
C SER A 265 16.64 6.86 -1.32
N VAL A 266 16.86 5.82 -2.12
CA VAL A 266 15.92 5.40 -3.17
C VAL A 266 14.63 4.82 -2.58
N ILE A 267 14.75 3.99 -1.54
CA ILE A 267 13.59 3.42 -0.83
C ILE A 267 12.81 4.51 -0.09
N GLY A 268 13.50 5.47 0.51
CA GLY A 268 12.90 6.59 1.23
C GLY A 268 12.42 7.75 0.34
N ASP A 269 12.44 7.59 -0.98
CA ASP A 269 12.01 8.61 -1.95
C ASP A 269 12.82 9.92 -1.92
N LEU A 270 14.03 9.88 -1.38
CA LEU A 270 14.96 11.01 -1.36
C LEU A 270 15.76 11.12 -2.67
N SER A 271 15.82 10.05 -3.45
CA SER A 271 16.50 10.00 -4.74
C SER A 271 15.71 9.13 -5.74
N PRO A 272 15.70 9.47 -7.05
CA PRO A 272 15.02 8.66 -8.04
C PRO A 272 15.70 7.29 -8.21
N ALA A 273 14.93 6.24 -8.48
CA ALA A 273 15.45 4.94 -8.87
C ALA A 273 16.01 5.06 -10.30
N GLN A 274 17.34 5.04 -10.43
CA GLN A 274 18.05 5.11 -11.71
C GLN A 274 18.17 3.75 -12.39
#